data_873abbddc0b74177106867115349fd27
#
_entry.id   873abbddc0b74177106867115349fd27
#
_cell.length_a   1.000
_cell.length_b   1.000
_cell.length_c   1.000
_cell.angle_alpha   90.00
_cell.angle_beta   90.00
_cell.angle_gamma   90.00
#
_symmetry.space_group_name_H-M   'P 1'
#
loop_
_entity.id
_entity.type
_entity.pdbx_description
1 polymer ?
#
loop_
_entity_poly.entity_id
_entity_poly.type
_entity_poly.pdbx_seq_one_letter_code
_entity_poly.pdbx_strand_id
1 'polypeptide(L)'
;MVLATGVLLVLALIFGPSLWVKLVMKRYSSQQPEMPGTGGELAKHLIERFSLKDVKVEVTELGDHYDPNEKKVRLLPEHYDSKSLTAIAIAAHEVGHAIQHQQGDKRLAARTKMVPVVDKVARWSVAIISLSPVIGIVTRHPMPCLLYTSDAAD
;
A
#
# COMPACT_ATOMS: atom_id res chain seq x y z
N MET A 1 -23.81 2.78 23.81
CA MET A 1 -22.43 3.18 24.13
C MET A 1 -21.43 2.09 23.79
N VAL A 2 -21.62 0.83 24.23
CA VAL A 2 -20.68 -0.28 23.98
C VAL A 2 -20.42 -0.54 22.48
N LEU A 3 -21.46 -0.52 21.65
CA LEU A 3 -21.33 -0.71 20.19
C LEU A 3 -20.49 0.41 19.54
N ALA A 4 -20.74 1.66 19.91
CA ALA A 4 -19.99 2.80 19.37
C ALA A 4 -18.50 2.75 19.77
N THR A 5 -18.19 2.37 21.00
CA THR A 5 -16.80 2.19 21.44
C THR A 5 -16.13 1.03 20.73
N GLY A 6 -16.84 -0.08 20.48
CA GLY A 6 -16.33 -1.20 19.69
C GLY A 6 -15.99 -0.80 18.26
N VAL A 7 -16.88 -0.09 17.59
CA VAL A 7 -16.63 0.43 16.23
C VAL A 7 -15.43 1.38 16.20
N LEU A 8 -15.31 2.30 17.14
CA LEU A 8 -14.17 3.23 17.22
C LEU A 8 -12.85 2.50 17.43
N LEU A 9 -12.82 1.47 18.28
CA LEU A 9 -11.63 0.63 18.47
C LEU A 9 -11.23 -0.09 17.19
N VAL A 10 -12.17 -0.68 16.47
CA VAL A 10 -11.91 -1.35 15.20
C VAL A 10 -11.37 -0.36 14.16
N LEU A 11 -11.97 0.82 14.04
CA LEU A 11 -11.49 1.87 13.14
C LEU A 11 -10.09 2.34 13.52
N ALA A 12 -9.80 2.52 14.81
CA ALA A 12 -8.48 2.90 15.30
C ALA A 12 -7.42 1.82 14.99
N LEU A 13 -7.76 0.54 15.14
CA LEU A 13 -6.86 -0.56 14.80
C LEU A 13 -6.59 -0.67 13.29
N ILE A 14 -7.59 -0.41 12.44
CA ILE A 14 -7.45 -0.49 10.98
C ILE A 14 -6.69 0.72 10.43
N PHE A 15 -7.07 1.93 10.84
CA PHE A 15 -6.53 3.16 10.25
C PHE A 15 -5.37 3.78 11.05
N GLY A 16 -5.29 3.50 12.36
CA GLY A 16 -4.27 4.07 13.23
C GLY A 16 -2.83 3.84 12.75
N PRO A 17 -2.43 2.59 12.44
CA PRO A 17 -1.08 2.31 11.97
C PRO A 17 -0.72 3.06 10.68
N SER A 18 -1.66 3.12 9.73
CA SER A 18 -1.44 3.83 8.45
C SER A 18 -1.29 5.34 8.64
N LEU A 19 -2.11 5.94 9.51
CA LEU A 19 -2.00 7.35 9.87
C LEU A 19 -0.68 7.65 10.59
N TRP A 20 -0.31 6.79 11.54
CA TRP A 20 0.94 6.94 12.28
C TRP A 20 2.16 6.89 11.35
N VAL A 21 2.22 5.92 10.44
CA VAL A 21 3.30 5.82 9.44
C VAL A 21 3.35 7.09 8.58
N LYS A 22 2.21 7.58 8.08
CA LYS A 22 2.16 8.83 7.28
C LYS A 22 2.69 10.02 8.07
N LEU A 23 2.34 10.15 9.35
CA LEU A 23 2.84 11.24 10.20
C LEU A 23 4.35 11.15 10.44
N VAL A 24 4.86 9.94 10.70
CA VAL A 24 6.30 9.70 10.87
C VAL A 24 7.04 10.04 9.57
N MET A 25 6.57 9.54 8.43
CA MET A 25 7.18 9.82 7.13
C MET A 25 7.19 11.32 6.82
N LYS A 26 6.09 12.02 7.08
CA LYS A 26 6.02 13.48 6.93
C LYS A 26 6.99 14.21 7.86
N ARG A 27 7.15 13.74 9.10
CA ARG A 27 8.08 14.34 10.05
C ARG A 27 9.54 14.26 9.60
N TYR A 28 9.93 13.18 8.92
CA TYR A 28 11.30 12.92 8.47
C TYR A 28 11.51 13.19 6.98
N SER A 29 10.57 13.87 6.31
CA SER A 29 10.67 14.23 4.90
C SER A 29 11.49 15.49 4.63
N SER A 30 11.86 16.25 5.67
CA SER A 30 12.70 17.43 5.53
C SER A 30 14.09 17.06 4.99
N GLN A 31 14.59 17.87 4.06
CA GLN A 31 15.91 17.67 3.49
C GLN A 31 17.01 17.89 4.55
N GLN A 32 17.97 16.98 4.54
CA GLN A 32 19.14 17.02 5.41
C GLN A 32 20.41 17.19 4.55
N PRO A 33 20.99 18.39 4.50
CA PRO A 33 22.15 18.68 3.65
C PRO A 33 23.37 17.77 3.91
N GLU A 34 23.49 17.27 5.14
CA GLU A 34 24.57 16.38 5.56
C GLU A 34 24.42 14.94 5.08
N MET A 35 23.27 14.58 4.50
CA MET A 35 23.10 13.24 3.94
C MET A 35 24.00 13.04 2.72
N PRO A 36 24.69 11.89 2.63
CA PRO A 36 25.67 11.63 1.58
C PRO A 36 25.06 11.47 0.18
N GLY A 37 23.74 11.22 0.10
CA GLY A 37 23.07 11.00 -1.18
C GLY A 37 21.57 11.12 -1.10
N THR A 38 20.93 11.09 -2.27
CA THR A 38 19.47 11.07 -2.44
C THR A 38 18.90 9.64 -2.37
N GLY A 39 17.58 9.51 -2.29
CA GLY A 39 16.93 8.20 -2.34
C GLY A 39 17.23 7.45 -3.65
N GLY A 40 17.24 8.14 -4.79
CA GLY A 40 17.60 7.55 -6.08
C GLY A 40 19.06 7.10 -6.16
N GLU A 41 19.99 7.86 -5.59
CA GLU A 41 21.41 7.48 -5.50
C GLU A 41 21.60 6.26 -4.60
N LEU A 42 20.93 6.21 -3.45
CA LEU A 42 20.96 5.03 -2.58
C LEU A 42 20.39 3.80 -3.29
N ALA A 43 19.26 3.92 -3.98
CA ALA A 43 18.67 2.81 -4.72
C ALA A 43 19.65 2.23 -5.74
N LYS A 44 20.32 3.07 -6.53
CA LYS A 44 21.36 2.66 -7.51
C LYS A 44 22.53 1.97 -6.81
N HIS A 45 23.04 2.56 -5.73
CA HIS A 45 24.15 1.99 -4.97
C HIS A 45 23.81 0.61 -4.41
N LEU A 46 22.60 0.43 -3.86
CA LEU A 46 22.18 -0.87 -3.34
C LEU A 46 22.02 -1.92 -4.46
N ILE A 47 21.48 -1.53 -5.62
CA ILE A 47 21.37 -2.42 -6.79
C ILE A 47 22.74 -2.93 -7.22
N GLU A 48 23.73 -2.06 -7.29
CA GLU A 48 25.13 -2.44 -7.60
C GLU A 48 25.72 -3.33 -6.51
N ARG A 49 25.60 -2.92 -5.25
CA ARG A 49 26.16 -3.64 -4.10
C ARG A 49 25.62 -5.06 -3.96
N PHE A 50 24.33 -5.27 -4.22
CA PHE A 50 23.69 -6.58 -4.15
C PHE A 50 23.69 -7.32 -5.50
N SER A 51 24.37 -6.76 -6.52
CA SER A 51 24.47 -7.34 -7.87
C SER A 51 23.12 -7.77 -8.43
N LEU A 52 22.09 -6.89 -8.28
CA LEU A 52 20.74 -7.15 -8.75
C LEU A 52 20.72 -7.05 -10.28
N LYS A 53 20.70 -8.21 -10.95
CA LYS A 53 20.73 -8.29 -12.41
C LYS A 53 19.46 -7.71 -13.01
N ASP A 54 19.63 -6.83 -14.01
CA ASP A 54 18.55 -6.23 -14.81
C ASP A 54 17.58 -5.32 -14.04
N VAL A 55 17.88 -4.95 -12.78
CA VAL A 55 17.05 -4.02 -12.02
C VAL A 55 17.48 -2.59 -12.33
N LYS A 56 16.50 -1.73 -12.67
CA LYS A 56 16.71 -0.31 -12.97
C LYS A 56 15.95 0.57 -11.99
N VAL A 57 16.43 1.80 -11.80
CA VAL A 57 15.73 2.82 -11.01
C VAL A 57 15.13 3.86 -11.96
N GLU A 58 13.84 4.12 -11.82
CA GLU A 58 13.10 5.10 -12.63
C GLU A 58 12.29 6.03 -11.72
N VAL A 59 11.99 7.22 -12.22
CA VAL A 59 11.06 8.16 -11.59
C VAL A 59 9.64 7.87 -12.07
N THR A 60 8.65 7.97 -11.19
CA THR A 60 7.24 7.75 -11.50
C THR A 60 6.34 8.71 -10.72
N GLU A 61 5.15 8.98 -11.22
CA GLU A 61 4.11 9.72 -10.50
C GLU A 61 3.05 8.80 -9.84
N LEU A 62 3.14 7.49 -10.08
CA LEU A 62 2.15 6.50 -9.60
C LEU A 62 2.38 6.03 -8.16
N GLY A 63 3.41 6.57 -7.48
CA GLY A 63 3.81 6.15 -6.14
C GLY A 63 5.03 5.23 -6.14
N ASP A 64 5.73 5.20 -5.00
CA ASP A 64 6.93 4.39 -4.84
C ASP A 64 6.57 2.91 -4.85
N HIS A 65 7.23 2.13 -5.70
CA HIS A 65 7.03 0.68 -5.75
C HIS A 65 8.14 -0.02 -6.55
N TYR A 66 8.34 -1.30 -6.24
CA TYR A 66 9.10 -2.22 -7.08
C TYR A 66 8.17 -2.99 -8.02
N ASP A 67 8.45 -2.94 -9.33
CA ASP A 67 7.75 -3.74 -10.34
C ASP A 67 8.53 -5.02 -10.64
N PRO A 68 8.04 -6.19 -10.21
CA PRO A 68 8.76 -7.46 -10.44
C PRO A 68 8.72 -7.93 -11.91
N ASN A 69 7.73 -7.48 -12.71
CA ASN A 69 7.61 -7.87 -14.11
C ASN A 69 8.63 -7.14 -14.98
N GLU A 70 8.75 -5.82 -14.76
CA GLU A 70 9.71 -4.99 -15.49
C GLU A 70 11.07 -4.90 -14.79
N LYS A 71 11.19 -5.44 -13.57
CA LYS A 71 12.39 -5.35 -12.72
C LYS A 71 12.83 -3.90 -12.51
N LYS A 72 11.90 -3.05 -12.12
CA LYS A 72 12.14 -1.62 -11.93
C LYS A 72 11.78 -1.18 -10.52
N VAL A 73 12.68 -0.45 -9.89
CA VAL A 73 12.41 0.32 -8.68
C VAL A 73 11.94 1.70 -9.13
N ARG A 74 10.69 2.02 -8.85
CA ARG A 74 10.08 3.30 -9.21
C ARG A 74 9.88 4.15 -7.98
N LEU A 75 10.40 5.37 -8.02
CA LEU A 75 10.33 6.32 -6.93
C LEU A 75 9.63 7.60 -7.39
N LEU A 76 8.87 8.22 -6.49
CA LEU A 76 8.34 9.56 -6.72
C LEU A 76 9.49 10.57 -6.88
N PRO A 77 9.32 11.65 -7.67
CA PRO A 77 10.34 12.69 -7.82
C PRO A 77 10.83 13.23 -6.47
N GLU A 78 9.88 13.45 -5.54
CA GLU A 78 10.16 13.95 -4.19
C GLU A 78 10.99 12.99 -3.32
N HIS A 79 11.02 11.70 -3.64
CA HIS A 79 11.85 10.70 -2.95
C HIS A 79 13.12 10.37 -3.73
N TYR A 80 13.07 10.46 -5.06
CA TYR A 80 14.23 10.19 -5.91
C TYR A 80 15.33 11.26 -5.74
N ASP A 81 14.94 12.54 -5.74
CA ASP A 81 15.87 13.67 -5.67
C ASP A 81 16.10 14.21 -4.25
N SER A 82 15.41 13.70 -3.26
CA SER A 82 15.48 14.18 -1.88
C SER A 82 16.58 13.51 -1.06
N LYS A 83 17.29 14.32 -0.27
CA LYS A 83 18.21 13.91 0.78
C LYS A 83 17.50 13.86 2.14
N SER A 84 16.38 13.16 2.25
CA SER A 84 15.61 13.01 3.47
C SER A 84 15.65 11.58 3.99
N LEU A 85 15.50 11.42 5.31
CA LEU A 85 15.48 10.09 5.90
C LEU A 85 14.31 9.25 5.34
N THR A 86 13.17 9.89 5.07
CA THR A 86 12.02 9.26 4.43
C THR A 86 12.36 8.74 3.03
N ALA A 87 13.02 9.55 2.18
CA ALA A 87 13.42 9.13 0.84
C ALA A 87 14.40 7.95 0.87
N ILE A 88 15.36 7.99 1.78
CA ILE A 88 16.33 6.90 2.01
C ILE A 88 15.62 5.61 2.45
N ALA A 89 14.68 5.72 3.40
CA ALA A 89 13.94 4.56 3.90
C ALA A 89 13.06 3.92 2.82
N ILE A 90 12.36 4.74 2.02
CA ILE A 90 11.54 4.28 0.91
C ILE A 90 12.40 3.60 -0.16
N ALA A 91 13.49 4.23 -0.59
CA ALA A 91 14.39 3.67 -1.59
C ALA A 91 14.95 2.31 -1.15
N ALA A 92 15.38 2.20 0.12
CA ALA A 92 15.85 0.95 0.69
C ALA A 92 14.76 -0.12 0.74
N HIS A 93 13.51 0.26 1.04
CA HIS A 93 12.36 -0.64 1.08
C HIS A 93 12.07 -1.24 -0.30
N GLU A 94 12.01 -0.40 -1.34
CA GLU A 94 11.72 -0.86 -2.71
C GLU A 94 12.84 -1.72 -3.28
N VAL A 95 14.11 -1.38 -3.00
CA VAL A 95 15.24 -2.26 -3.35
C VAL A 95 15.18 -3.56 -2.56
N GLY A 96 14.73 -3.53 -1.30
CA GLY A 96 14.48 -4.74 -0.50
C GLY A 96 13.52 -5.72 -1.20
N HIS A 97 12.46 -5.22 -1.84
CA HIS A 97 11.58 -6.05 -2.66
C HIS A 97 12.28 -6.63 -3.90
N ALA A 98 13.18 -5.88 -4.53
CA ALA A 98 13.97 -6.40 -5.64
C ALA A 98 14.91 -7.54 -5.20
N ILE A 99 15.54 -7.42 -4.02
CA ILE A 99 16.37 -8.47 -3.42
C ILE A 99 15.52 -9.72 -3.13
N GLN A 100 14.36 -9.57 -2.51
CA GLN A 100 13.44 -10.68 -2.22
C GLN A 100 13.01 -11.39 -3.52
N HIS A 101 12.73 -10.61 -4.58
CA HIS A 101 12.38 -11.17 -5.89
C HIS A 101 13.52 -11.99 -6.48
N GLN A 102 14.76 -11.48 -6.44
CA GLN A 102 15.94 -12.19 -6.95
C GLN A 102 16.22 -13.49 -6.16
N GLN A 103 15.96 -13.48 -4.86
CA GLN A 103 16.07 -14.65 -3.99
C GLN A 103 14.94 -15.67 -4.17
N GLY A 104 13.93 -15.35 -4.99
CA GLY A 104 12.78 -16.23 -5.22
C GLY A 104 11.87 -16.36 -4.01
N ASP A 105 11.71 -15.30 -3.21
CA ASP A 105 10.85 -15.33 -2.02
C ASP A 105 9.40 -15.64 -2.42
N LYS A 106 8.91 -16.79 -1.94
CA LYS A 106 7.56 -17.29 -2.20
C LYS A 106 6.47 -16.35 -1.68
N ARG A 107 6.75 -15.58 -0.63
CA ARG A 107 5.80 -14.64 -0.01
C ARG A 107 5.58 -13.44 -0.93
N LEU A 108 6.66 -12.90 -1.50
CA LEU A 108 6.57 -11.82 -2.48
C LEU A 108 5.82 -12.29 -3.75
N ALA A 109 6.14 -13.46 -4.26
CA ALA A 109 5.47 -14.05 -5.41
C ALA A 109 3.96 -14.28 -5.16
N ALA A 110 3.59 -14.75 -3.96
CA ALA A 110 2.19 -14.91 -3.56
C ALA A 110 1.48 -13.55 -3.49
N ARG A 111 2.08 -12.54 -2.87
CA ARG A 111 1.53 -11.17 -2.81
C ARG A 111 1.28 -10.60 -4.20
N THR A 112 2.26 -10.67 -5.09
CA THR A 112 2.14 -10.17 -6.47
C THR A 112 0.98 -10.82 -7.23
N LYS A 113 0.72 -12.10 -7.01
CA LYS A 113 -0.42 -12.82 -7.61
C LYS A 113 -1.76 -12.47 -6.94
N MET A 114 -1.77 -12.22 -5.63
CA MET A 114 -3.01 -11.97 -4.89
C MET A 114 -3.52 -10.54 -5.04
N VAL A 115 -2.64 -9.54 -5.13
CA VAL A 115 -3.03 -8.12 -5.22
C VAL A 115 -4.05 -7.85 -6.32
N PRO A 116 -3.85 -8.26 -7.60
CA PRO A 116 -4.83 -8.00 -8.65
C PRO A 116 -6.16 -8.73 -8.43
N VAL A 117 -6.17 -9.87 -7.76
CA VAL A 117 -7.39 -10.60 -7.40
C VAL A 117 -8.16 -9.85 -6.32
N VAL A 118 -7.48 -9.43 -5.27
CA VAL A 118 -8.06 -8.66 -4.17
C VAL A 118 -8.65 -7.34 -4.68
N ASP A 119 -7.92 -6.62 -5.55
CA ASP A 119 -8.41 -5.39 -6.16
C ASP A 119 -9.68 -5.58 -7.02
N LYS A 120 -9.75 -6.68 -7.77
CA LYS A 120 -10.96 -7.03 -8.51
C LYS A 120 -12.12 -7.30 -7.57
N VAL A 121 -11.91 -8.15 -6.57
CA VAL A 121 -12.95 -8.49 -5.58
C VAL A 121 -13.42 -7.23 -4.86
N ALA A 122 -12.53 -6.37 -4.40
CA ALA A 122 -12.87 -5.13 -3.73
C ALA A 122 -13.72 -4.21 -4.61
N ARG A 123 -13.34 -4.02 -5.87
CA ARG A 123 -14.15 -3.21 -6.83
C ARG A 123 -15.54 -3.78 -7.06
N TRP A 124 -15.66 -5.09 -7.25
CA TRP A 124 -16.97 -5.74 -7.40
C TRP A 124 -17.81 -5.65 -6.14
N SER A 125 -17.19 -5.82 -4.95
CA SER A 125 -17.90 -5.67 -3.67
C SER A 125 -18.47 -4.27 -3.48
N VAL A 126 -17.68 -3.23 -3.78
CA VAL A 126 -18.17 -1.83 -3.73
C VAL A 126 -19.32 -1.62 -4.72
N ALA A 127 -19.23 -2.12 -5.94
CA ALA A 127 -20.29 -2.00 -6.94
C ALA A 127 -21.59 -2.69 -6.49
N ILE A 128 -21.50 -3.89 -5.95
CA ILE A 128 -22.66 -4.65 -5.42
C ILE A 128 -23.30 -3.93 -4.24
N ILE A 129 -22.51 -3.45 -3.28
CA ILE A 129 -23.00 -2.71 -2.12
C ILE A 129 -23.66 -1.40 -2.56
N SER A 130 -23.08 -0.69 -3.52
CA SER A 130 -23.66 0.58 -4.03
C SER A 130 -24.96 0.37 -4.80
N LEU A 131 -25.14 -0.76 -5.48
CA LEU A 131 -26.36 -1.12 -6.20
C LEU A 131 -27.46 -1.73 -5.29
N SER A 132 -27.08 -2.20 -4.11
CA SER A 132 -28.00 -2.86 -3.16
C SER A 132 -29.24 -2.02 -2.81
N PRO A 133 -29.16 -0.70 -2.53
CA PRO A 133 -30.36 0.10 -2.25
C PRO A 133 -31.28 0.21 -3.47
N VAL A 134 -30.72 0.32 -4.67
CA VAL A 134 -31.49 0.43 -5.92
C VAL A 134 -32.25 -0.86 -6.19
N ILE A 135 -31.59 -2.01 -6.00
CA ILE A 135 -32.22 -3.32 -6.15
C ILE A 135 -33.34 -3.51 -5.12
N GLY A 136 -33.13 -3.10 -3.88
CA GLY A 136 -34.14 -3.13 -2.82
C GLY A 136 -35.39 -2.31 -3.15
N ILE A 137 -35.23 -1.13 -3.76
CA ILE A 137 -36.33 -0.28 -4.20
C ILE A 137 -37.10 -0.92 -5.37
N VAL A 138 -36.39 -1.45 -6.36
CA VAL A 138 -36.98 -2.05 -7.58
C VAL A 138 -37.70 -3.36 -7.28
N THR A 139 -37.14 -4.21 -6.46
CA THR A 139 -37.70 -5.54 -6.15
C THR A 139 -38.78 -5.49 -5.06
N ARG A 140 -38.96 -4.35 -4.38
CA ARG A 140 -39.85 -4.20 -3.22
C ARG A 140 -39.63 -5.27 -2.14
N HIS A 141 -38.50 -5.96 -2.15
CA HIS A 141 -38.11 -6.91 -1.13
C HIS A 141 -37.07 -6.29 -0.19
N PRO A 142 -37.34 -6.22 1.13
CA PRO A 142 -36.41 -5.66 2.13
C PRO A 142 -35.23 -6.62 2.44
N MET A 143 -34.97 -7.59 1.59
CA MET A 143 -33.95 -8.62 1.80
C MET A 143 -32.53 -8.11 2.12
N PRO A 144 -32.03 -7.00 1.60
CA PRO A 144 -30.67 -6.53 1.98
C PRO A 144 -30.58 -5.95 3.39
N CYS A 145 -31.71 -5.50 3.96
CA CYS A 145 -31.74 -5.01 5.34
C CYS A 145 -31.81 -6.10 6.40
N LEU A 146 -32.32 -7.29 6.08
CA LEU A 146 -32.51 -8.39 7.03
C LEU A 146 -31.19 -9.07 7.45
N LEU A 147 -30.14 -8.99 6.63
CA LEU A 147 -28.80 -9.49 7.03
C LEU A 147 -28.12 -8.62 8.08
N TYR A 148 -28.62 -7.38 8.28
CA TYR A 148 -28.06 -6.45 9.27
C TYR A 148 -28.89 -6.35 10.56
N THR A 149 -30.13 -6.84 10.57
CA THR A 149 -31.06 -6.66 11.72
C THR A 149 -31.46 -7.97 12.42
N SER A 150 -30.89 -9.09 12.03
CA SER A 150 -31.23 -10.41 12.60
C SER A 150 -30.71 -10.64 14.03
N ASP A 151 -29.88 -9.76 14.58
CA ASP A 151 -29.31 -9.88 15.93
C ASP A 151 -29.90 -8.91 16.97
N ALA A 152 -31.06 -8.30 16.68
CA ALA A 152 -31.67 -7.34 17.60
C ALA A 152 -33.02 -7.79 18.19
N ALA A 153 -33.31 -9.08 18.17
CA ALA A 153 -34.50 -9.65 18.80
C ALA A 153 -34.17 -10.99 19.47
N ASP A 154 -33.54 -10.91 20.65
CA ASP A 154 -33.74 -11.78 21.83
C ASP A 154 -33.13 -11.09 23.06
#